data_e73cb8326bc7255ce68ffa615caafba4
#
_entry.id   e73cb8326bc7255ce68ffa615caafba4
#
_cell.length_a   1.000
_cell.length_b   1.000
_cell.length_c   1.000
_cell.angle_alpha   90.00
_cell.angle_beta   90.00
_cell.angle_gamma   90.00
#
_symmetry.space_group_name_H-M   'P 1'
#
loop_
_entity.id
_entity.type
_entity.pdbx_description
1 polymer ?
#
loop_
_entity_poly.entity_id
_entity_poly.type
_entity_poly.pdbx_seq_one_letter_code
_entity_poly.pdbx_strand_id
1 'polypeptide(L)'
;MRSTDDGVTWSDPVEITASFEPFRRHYDWKVIATGPGHGIQLKSGRLVVPIWLAYGGVGDHGPSAAGTIYSDDHGKTWRTGDIAVPNAGDYSSPNETMLTELSDGRVMLVTRSLSKANRKIVTIGPDGATRWEKPFFQEQLWEPRCMASITSHPSRPGTLLFSNPHTLPSEPGGKSARRNLSIKLSRDDGKTWPVNRTLDAGPSAYSDLAVLPDGRVLCLYEAGNDIRLARFDLAWVEGAAKTP
;
A
#
# COMPACT_ATOMS: atom_id res chain seq x y z
N MET A 1 15.05 -13.10 6.19
CA MET A 1 15.95 -13.57 5.10
C MET A 1 16.45 -12.36 4.32
N ARG A 2 17.65 -12.41 3.79
CA ARG A 2 18.29 -11.35 2.98
C ARG A 2 19.00 -11.97 1.78
N SER A 3 18.87 -11.34 0.61
CA SER A 3 19.65 -11.61 -0.59
C SER A 3 20.59 -10.43 -0.87
N THR A 4 21.77 -10.71 -1.43
CA THR A 4 22.75 -9.71 -1.90
C THR A 4 23.15 -9.95 -3.36
N ASP A 5 22.43 -10.82 -4.06
CA ASP A 5 22.67 -11.28 -5.43
C ASP A 5 21.35 -11.37 -6.24
N ASP A 6 20.52 -10.34 -6.12
CA ASP A 6 19.25 -10.20 -6.85
C ASP A 6 18.28 -11.38 -6.64
N GLY A 7 18.29 -11.99 -5.44
CA GLY A 7 17.36 -13.06 -5.08
C GLY A 7 17.80 -14.47 -5.52
N VAL A 8 19.01 -14.63 -6.03
CA VAL A 8 19.55 -15.95 -6.43
C VAL A 8 19.82 -16.82 -5.20
N THR A 9 20.42 -16.24 -4.17
CA THR A 9 20.60 -16.89 -2.87
C THR A 9 20.02 -16.07 -1.72
N TRP A 10 19.68 -16.73 -0.63
CA TRP A 10 19.06 -16.11 0.54
C TRP A 10 19.72 -16.60 1.83
N SER A 11 19.88 -15.70 2.79
CA SER A 11 20.32 -16.04 4.16
C SER A 11 19.25 -16.86 4.88
N ASP A 12 19.64 -17.47 6.00
CA ASP A 12 18.67 -18.03 6.93
C ASP A 12 17.67 -16.98 7.43
N PRO A 13 16.44 -17.38 7.78
CA PRO A 13 15.45 -16.50 8.40
C PRO A 13 15.98 -15.96 9.74
N VAL A 14 15.69 -14.68 9.99
CA VAL A 14 15.91 -14.05 11.29
C VAL A 14 14.56 -13.76 11.92
N GLU A 15 14.36 -14.25 13.14
CA GLU A 15 13.16 -14.01 13.94
C GLU A 15 13.19 -12.59 14.51
N ILE A 16 12.14 -11.80 14.20
CA ILE A 16 12.03 -10.40 14.64
C ILE A 16 10.73 -10.10 15.41
N THR A 17 9.94 -11.11 15.77
CA THR A 17 8.63 -10.93 16.46
C THR A 17 8.75 -10.13 17.76
N ALA A 18 9.85 -10.28 18.48
CA ALA A 18 10.10 -9.49 19.69
C ALA A 18 10.11 -7.97 19.43
N SER A 19 10.47 -7.54 18.23
CA SER A 19 10.46 -6.12 17.83
C SER A 19 9.05 -5.52 17.81
N PHE A 20 7.99 -6.35 17.78
CA PHE A 20 6.60 -5.91 17.73
C PHE A 20 5.94 -5.78 19.13
N GLU A 21 6.58 -6.30 20.19
CA GLU A 21 6.03 -6.25 21.54
C GLU A 21 5.70 -4.83 22.03
N PRO A 22 6.44 -3.76 21.68
CA PRO A 22 6.07 -2.40 22.07
C PRO A 22 4.68 -1.95 21.59
N PHE A 23 4.13 -2.53 20.51
CA PHE A 23 2.77 -2.22 20.06
C PHE A 23 1.69 -2.63 21.06
N ARG A 24 1.94 -3.61 21.94
CA ARG A 24 0.96 -4.03 22.95
C ARG A 24 0.55 -2.91 23.92
N ARG A 25 1.35 -1.87 24.04
CA ARG A 25 1.01 -0.68 24.83
C ARG A 25 -0.16 0.11 24.23
N HIS A 26 -0.38 -0.03 22.93
CA HIS A 26 -1.37 0.73 22.16
C HIS A 26 -2.48 -0.16 21.59
N TYR A 27 -2.19 -1.44 21.38
CA TYR A 27 -3.10 -2.37 20.74
C TYR A 27 -2.79 -3.83 21.16
N ASP A 28 -3.75 -4.49 21.82
CA ASP A 28 -3.57 -5.90 22.27
C ASP A 28 -3.72 -6.87 21.09
N TRP A 29 -2.74 -6.87 20.21
CA TRP A 29 -2.73 -7.70 19.02
C TRP A 29 -2.51 -9.19 19.35
N LYS A 30 -3.12 -10.06 18.55
CA LYS A 30 -2.93 -11.52 18.53
C LYS A 30 -2.32 -11.96 17.18
N VAL A 31 -2.60 -11.21 16.13
CA VAL A 31 -2.10 -11.46 14.77
C VAL A 31 -1.38 -10.20 14.28
N ILE A 32 -0.22 -10.41 13.68
CA ILE A 32 0.54 -9.39 12.96
C ILE A 32 0.70 -9.85 11.52
N ALA A 33 0.54 -8.94 10.58
CA ALA A 33 0.92 -9.17 9.21
C ALA A 33 1.57 -7.91 8.62
N THR A 34 2.50 -8.12 7.71
CA THR A 34 2.97 -7.05 6.82
C THR A 34 1.88 -6.72 5.82
N GLY A 35 1.89 -5.52 5.26
CA GLY A 35 1.12 -5.22 4.07
C GLY A 35 1.50 -6.19 2.94
N PRO A 36 0.56 -6.70 2.13
CA PRO A 36 0.86 -7.74 1.13
C PRO A 36 1.64 -7.22 -0.10
N GLY A 37 2.02 -5.96 -0.13
CA GLY A 37 2.93 -5.38 -1.13
C GLY A 37 4.37 -5.37 -0.66
N HIS A 38 5.03 -4.22 -0.74
CA HIS A 38 6.44 -4.05 -0.39
C HIS A 38 6.64 -2.96 0.66
N GLY A 39 7.78 -3.03 1.36
CA GLY A 39 8.33 -1.92 2.14
C GLY A 39 9.11 -0.97 1.24
N ILE A 40 9.45 0.22 1.76
CA ILE A 40 10.24 1.21 1.02
C ILE A 40 11.52 1.57 1.76
N GLN A 41 12.49 2.05 1.02
CA GLN A 41 13.62 2.77 1.56
C GLN A 41 13.45 4.26 1.30
N LEU A 42 13.44 5.07 2.35
CA LEU A 42 13.39 6.52 2.25
C LEU A 42 14.73 7.08 1.75
N LYS A 43 14.73 8.28 1.19
CA LYS A 43 15.97 9.00 0.81
C LYS A 43 16.93 9.18 1.98
N SER A 44 16.43 9.20 3.20
CA SER A 44 17.24 9.20 4.43
C SER A 44 18.02 7.90 4.69
N GLY A 45 17.68 6.82 3.94
CA GLY A 45 18.21 5.48 4.15
C GLY A 45 17.37 4.59 5.07
N ARG A 46 16.37 5.14 5.78
CA ARG A 46 15.44 4.37 6.62
C ARG A 46 14.65 3.37 5.79
N LEU A 47 14.58 2.14 6.25
CA LEU A 47 13.64 1.15 5.73
C LEU A 47 12.32 1.27 6.50
N VAL A 48 11.19 1.26 5.79
CA VAL A 48 9.85 1.29 6.40
C VAL A 48 9.01 0.17 5.81
N VAL A 49 8.38 -0.61 6.68
CA VAL A 49 7.49 -1.71 6.31
C VAL A 49 6.11 -1.44 6.91
N PRO A 50 5.06 -1.39 6.08
CA PRO A 50 3.70 -1.24 6.58
C PRO A 50 3.25 -2.56 7.21
N ILE A 51 2.53 -2.46 8.33
CA ILE A 51 2.00 -3.61 9.05
C ILE A 51 0.56 -3.36 9.48
N TRP A 52 -0.14 -4.41 9.78
CA TRP A 52 -1.41 -4.33 10.50
C TRP A 52 -1.45 -5.35 11.64
N LEU A 53 -2.18 -4.98 12.67
CA LEU A 53 -2.29 -5.68 13.93
C LEU A 53 -3.76 -6.02 14.16
N ALA A 54 -4.10 -7.28 14.42
CA ALA A 54 -5.47 -7.71 14.68
C ALA A 54 -5.62 -8.40 16.04
N TYR A 55 -6.81 -8.34 16.61
CA TYR A 55 -7.14 -9.07 17.85
C TYR A 55 -7.21 -10.59 17.65
N GLY A 56 -7.30 -11.10 16.41
CA GLY A 56 -7.46 -12.52 16.16
C GLY A 56 -8.88 -12.99 16.50
N GLY A 57 -9.88 -12.41 15.85
CA GLY A 57 -11.26 -12.85 15.89
C GLY A 57 -11.59 -13.88 14.82
N VAL A 58 -12.85 -14.05 14.52
CA VAL A 58 -13.29 -14.94 13.42
C VAL A 58 -12.68 -14.48 12.10
N GLY A 59 -11.84 -15.31 11.50
CA GLY A 59 -11.11 -15.00 10.28
C GLY A 59 -9.80 -14.23 10.46
N ASP A 60 -9.34 -14.03 11.68
CA ASP A 60 -8.03 -13.46 12.10
C ASP A 60 -7.70 -12.04 11.57
N HIS A 61 -8.59 -11.41 10.81
CA HIS A 61 -8.35 -10.15 10.13
C HIS A 61 -8.90 -8.91 10.83
N GLY A 62 -9.57 -9.08 11.93
CA GLY A 62 -10.17 -7.94 12.61
C GLY A 62 -10.73 -8.23 13.99
N PRO A 63 -11.09 -7.19 14.73
CA PRO A 63 -10.75 -5.77 14.44
C PRO A 63 -9.24 -5.54 14.33
N SER A 64 -8.81 -4.60 13.50
CA SER A 64 -7.39 -4.37 13.23
C SER A 64 -7.04 -2.88 13.20
N ALA A 65 -5.77 -2.58 13.44
CA ALA A 65 -5.15 -1.26 13.31
C ALA A 65 -3.94 -1.36 12.37
N ALA A 66 -3.64 -0.29 11.65
CA ALA A 66 -2.47 -0.23 10.76
C ALA A 66 -1.39 0.69 11.33
N GLY A 67 -0.14 0.32 11.09
CA GLY A 67 1.04 1.06 11.51
C GLY A 67 2.25 0.67 10.65
N THR A 68 3.42 0.94 11.17
CA THR A 68 4.69 0.62 10.49
C THR A 68 5.72 0.08 11.46
N ILE A 69 6.66 -0.68 10.93
CA ILE A 69 7.97 -0.91 11.55
C ILE A 69 9.03 -0.27 10.68
N TYR A 70 10.15 0.09 11.27
CA TYR A 70 11.24 0.73 10.55
C TYR A 70 12.61 0.27 11.05
N SER A 71 13.61 0.46 10.20
CA SER A 71 15.02 0.21 10.51
C SER A 71 15.88 1.37 10.01
N ASP A 72 16.80 1.84 10.86
CA ASP A 72 17.78 2.88 10.53
C ASP A 72 19.19 2.30 10.33
N ASP A 73 19.34 0.97 10.35
CA ASP A 73 20.61 0.27 10.28
C ASP A 73 20.62 -0.84 9.20
N HIS A 74 19.92 -0.59 8.09
CA HIS A 74 19.79 -1.48 6.94
C HIS A 74 19.20 -2.87 7.29
N GLY A 75 18.20 -2.90 8.17
CA GLY A 75 17.45 -4.10 8.54
C GLY A 75 18.15 -4.99 9.57
N LYS A 76 19.20 -4.52 10.24
CA LYS A 76 19.85 -5.25 11.34
C LYS A 76 18.97 -5.26 12.59
N THR A 77 18.37 -4.13 12.92
CA THR A 77 17.38 -4.00 13.99
C THR A 77 16.11 -3.35 13.48
N TRP A 78 14.98 -3.72 14.07
CA TRP A 78 13.66 -3.21 13.73
C TRP A 78 13.00 -2.58 14.95
N ARG A 79 12.27 -1.49 14.73
CA ARG A 79 11.53 -0.75 15.75
C ARG A 79 10.10 -0.54 15.30
N THR A 80 9.18 -0.47 16.27
CA THR A 80 7.79 -0.09 16.00
C THR A 80 7.67 1.40 15.77
N GLY A 81 6.86 1.78 14.77
CA GLY A 81 6.33 3.13 14.67
C GLY A 81 5.10 3.33 15.55
N ASP A 82 4.41 4.46 15.35
CA ASP A 82 3.09 4.70 15.96
C ASP A 82 2.00 3.93 15.21
N ILE A 83 0.83 3.78 15.83
CA ILE A 83 -0.38 3.36 15.12
C ILE A 83 -0.79 4.52 14.19
N ALA A 84 -0.71 4.29 12.89
CA ALA A 84 -1.00 5.28 11.88
C ALA A 84 -2.51 5.41 11.61
N VAL A 85 -3.22 4.27 11.58
CA VAL A 85 -4.68 4.23 11.39
C VAL A 85 -5.28 3.33 12.47
N PRO A 86 -5.93 3.90 13.50
CA PRO A 86 -6.57 3.14 14.57
C PRO A 86 -7.91 2.55 14.10
N ASN A 87 -8.34 1.47 14.73
CA ASN A 87 -9.72 0.97 14.62
C ASN A 87 -10.63 1.79 15.54
N ALA A 88 -11.04 2.96 15.10
CA ALA A 88 -11.83 3.89 15.90
C ALA A 88 -12.70 4.81 15.02
N GLY A 89 -13.84 5.25 15.54
CA GLY A 89 -14.77 6.13 14.84
C GLY A 89 -15.23 5.50 13.51
N ASP A 90 -15.05 6.22 12.41
CA ASP A 90 -15.44 5.78 11.07
C ASP A 90 -14.43 4.81 10.43
N TYR A 91 -13.26 4.61 11.05
CA TYR A 91 -12.21 3.72 10.54
C TYR A 91 -12.42 2.30 11.06
N SER A 92 -13.06 1.45 10.27
CA SER A 92 -13.36 0.07 10.64
C SER A 92 -12.33 -0.89 10.07
N SER A 93 -11.67 -1.62 10.95
CA SER A 93 -10.68 -2.67 10.63
C SER A 93 -9.70 -2.26 9.51
N PRO A 94 -8.93 -1.16 9.70
CA PRO A 94 -7.83 -0.84 8.80
C PRO A 94 -6.79 -1.97 8.83
N ASN A 95 -6.37 -2.44 7.65
CA ASN A 95 -5.49 -3.60 7.55
C ASN A 95 -4.44 -3.45 6.43
N GLU A 96 -4.55 -4.17 5.33
CA GLU A 96 -3.58 -4.18 4.25
C GLU A 96 -3.24 -2.77 3.78
N THR A 97 -1.98 -2.44 3.88
CA THR A 97 -1.49 -1.06 3.79
C THR A 97 -0.27 -0.99 2.90
N MET A 98 -0.20 0.06 2.11
CA MET A 98 0.97 0.44 1.31
C MET A 98 1.41 1.86 1.65
N LEU A 99 2.64 2.19 1.31
CA LEU A 99 3.21 3.50 1.59
C LEU A 99 4.16 3.96 0.48
N THR A 100 4.36 5.27 0.39
CA THR A 100 5.29 5.90 -0.53
C THR A 100 5.87 7.18 0.05
N GLU A 101 7.12 7.49 -0.30
CA GLU A 101 7.73 8.78 0.04
C GLU A 101 7.23 9.87 -0.91
N LEU A 102 6.78 10.99 -0.37
CA LEU A 102 6.34 12.18 -1.10
C LEU A 102 7.53 13.04 -1.56
N SER A 103 7.26 14.02 -2.42
CA SER A 103 8.30 14.88 -2.97
C SER A 103 9.03 15.71 -1.90
N ASP A 104 8.35 16.04 -0.81
CA ASP A 104 8.87 16.79 0.34
C ASP A 104 9.53 15.92 1.42
N GLY A 105 9.62 14.59 1.20
CA GLY A 105 10.23 13.64 2.12
C GLY A 105 9.29 13.07 3.18
N ARG A 106 8.05 13.58 3.27
CA ARG A 106 7.02 12.93 4.12
C ARG A 106 6.61 11.59 3.51
N VAL A 107 5.95 10.76 4.30
CA VAL A 107 5.47 9.44 3.87
C VAL A 107 3.95 9.42 3.90
N MET A 108 3.35 9.07 2.77
CA MET A 108 1.92 8.78 2.66
C MET A 108 1.69 7.29 2.86
N LEU A 109 0.69 6.97 3.67
CA LEU A 109 0.23 5.62 3.96
C LEU A 109 -1.20 5.49 3.48
N VAL A 110 -1.49 4.45 2.70
CA VAL A 110 -2.80 4.17 2.10
C VAL A 110 -3.28 2.82 2.57
N THR A 111 -4.44 2.78 3.22
CA THR A 111 -4.91 1.62 3.97
C THR A 111 -6.25 1.11 3.44
N ARG A 112 -6.35 -0.21 3.29
CA ARG A 112 -7.60 -0.94 3.11
C ARG A 112 -8.38 -0.95 4.41
N SER A 113 -9.71 -0.87 4.32
CA SER A 113 -10.59 -0.96 5.48
C SER A 113 -11.95 -1.59 5.18
N LEU A 114 -12.71 -1.87 6.23
CA LEU A 114 -14.11 -2.27 6.14
C LEU A 114 -15.06 -1.09 6.39
N SER A 115 -14.57 0.13 6.34
CA SER A 115 -15.32 1.35 6.59
C SER A 115 -16.49 1.53 5.62
N LYS A 116 -17.59 2.09 6.12
CA LYS A 116 -18.80 2.33 5.30
C LYS A 116 -18.59 3.34 4.18
N ALA A 117 -17.60 4.24 4.32
CA ALA A 117 -17.25 5.22 3.30
C ALA A 117 -16.85 4.57 1.96
N ASN A 118 -16.36 3.32 1.97
CA ASN A 118 -15.84 2.63 0.79
C ASN A 118 -14.79 3.48 0.04
N ARG A 119 -13.90 4.12 0.81
CA ARG A 119 -12.76 4.92 0.35
C ARG A 119 -11.50 4.44 1.04
N LYS A 120 -10.37 4.55 0.36
CA LYS A 120 -9.07 4.33 1.00
C LYS A 120 -8.87 5.33 2.12
N ILE A 121 -8.37 4.84 3.26
CA ILE A 121 -7.92 5.69 4.35
C ILE A 121 -6.49 6.10 4.04
N VAL A 122 -6.23 7.40 4.14
CA VAL A 122 -4.91 7.99 3.91
C VAL A 122 -4.47 8.71 5.18
N THR A 123 -3.20 8.59 5.52
CA THR A 123 -2.53 9.45 6.50
C THR A 123 -1.13 9.78 6.02
N ILE A 124 -0.56 10.89 6.51
CA ILE A 124 0.77 11.35 6.15
C ILE A 124 1.57 11.55 7.44
N GLY A 125 2.82 11.12 7.43
CA GLY A 125 3.74 11.29 8.54
C GLY A 125 5.10 11.81 8.08
N PRO A 126 5.89 12.45 8.96
CA PRO A 126 7.13 13.09 8.56
C PRO A 126 8.26 12.12 8.21
N ASP A 127 8.19 10.88 8.71
CA ASP A 127 9.33 9.96 8.70
C ASP A 127 8.96 8.50 8.46
N GLY A 128 7.69 8.23 8.12
CA GLY A 128 7.18 6.87 7.91
C GLY A 128 6.99 6.03 9.18
N ALA A 129 7.25 6.59 10.36
CA ALA A 129 7.19 5.87 11.63
C ALA A 129 6.34 6.56 12.69
N THR A 130 6.44 7.87 12.83
CA THR A 130 5.87 8.59 13.96
C THR A 130 5.10 9.83 13.54
N ARG A 131 4.30 10.38 14.47
CA ARG A 131 3.59 11.65 14.28
C ARG A 131 2.72 11.68 13.04
N TRP A 132 1.97 10.61 12.81
CA TRP A 132 1.00 10.53 11.73
C TRP A 132 -0.08 11.59 11.90
N GLU A 133 -0.40 12.30 10.82
CA GLU A 133 -1.53 13.21 10.77
C GLU A 133 -2.84 12.45 10.99
N LYS A 134 -3.93 13.15 11.32
CA LYS A 134 -5.25 12.54 11.43
C LYS A 134 -5.61 11.86 10.12
N PRO A 135 -5.94 10.55 10.12
CA PRO A 135 -6.35 9.85 8.91
C PRO A 135 -7.61 10.48 8.29
N PHE A 136 -7.75 10.33 6.99
CA PHE A 136 -8.92 10.79 6.25
C PHE A 136 -9.29 9.83 5.12
N PHE A 137 -10.53 9.87 4.64
CA PHE A 137 -10.95 9.15 3.46
C PHE A 137 -10.60 9.94 2.20
N GLN A 138 -9.85 9.31 1.28
CA GLN A 138 -9.51 9.92 -0.01
C GLN A 138 -10.65 9.65 -1.01
N GLU A 139 -11.44 10.65 -1.34
CA GLU A 139 -12.69 10.51 -2.12
C GLU A 139 -12.48 9.89 -3.51
N GLN A 140 -11.34 10.12 -4.13
CA GLN A 140 -11.04 9.61 -5.46
C GLN A 140 -10.41 8.20 -5.46
N LEU A 141 -10.05 7.65 -4.29
CA LEU A 141 -9.51 6.31 -4.14
C LEU A 141 -10.56 5.35 -3.56
N TRP A 142 -11.25 4.65 -4.43
CA TRP A 142 -12.31 3.72 -4.05
C TRP A 142 -11.77 2.50 -3.32
N GLU A 143 -12.55 2.01 -2.35
CA GLU A 143 -12.23 0.83 -1.55
C GLU A 143 -13.14 -0.36 -1.88
N PRO A 144 -12.70 -1.26 -2.76
CA PRO A 144 -13.44 -2.49 -3.09
C PRO A 144 -13.24 -3.59 -2.03
N ARG A 145 -12.74 -3.26 -0.85
CA ARG A 145 -12.25 -4.20 0.18
C ARG A 145 -11.14 -5.09 -0.35
N CYS A 146 -10.20 -4.47 -1.02
CA CYS A 146 -9.04 -5.10 -1.64
C CYS A 146 -7.78 -4.30 -1.33
N MET A 147 -6.64 -4.98 -1.31
CA MET A 147 -5.34 -4.33 -1.29
C MET A 147 -5.22 -3.33 -2.45
N ALA A 148 -4.37 -2.37 -2.32
CA ALA A 148 -3.96 -1.43 -3.36
C ALA A 148 -2.45 -1.24 -3.31
N SER A 149 -1.84 -0.85 -4.41
CA SER A 149 -0.45 -0.42 -4.44
C SER A 149 -0.34 1.08 -4.71
N ILE A 150 0.68 1.71 -4.15
CA ILE A 150 1.05 3.10 -4.40
C ILE A 150 2.57 3.20 -4.54
N THR A 151 3.03 3.98 -5.51
CA THR A 151 4.46 4.26 -5.68
C THR A 151 4.69 5.66 -6.23
N SER A 152 5.79 6.29 -5.84
CA SER A 152 6.26 7.57 -6.40
C SER A 152 7.09 7.35 -7.65
N HIS A 153 7.04 8.30 -8.58
CA HIS A 153 7.87 8.25 -9.78
C HIS A 153 9.26 8.85 -9.50
N PRO A 154 10.35 8.10 -9.64
CA PRO A 154 11.67 8.50 -9.15
C PRO A 154 12.22 9.78 -9.80
N SER A 155 11.90 10.04 -11.07
CA SER A 155 12.38 11.22 -11.81
C SER A 155 11.33 12.33 -12.00
N ARG A 156 10.15 12.21 -11.36
CA ARG A 156 9.05 13.20 -11.47
C ARG A 156 8.47 13.50 -10.10
N PRO A 157 9.08 14.40 -9.32
CA PRO A 157 8.61 14.78 -7.98
C PRO A 157 7.11 15.14 -7.98
N GLY A 158 6.39 14.72 -6.96
CA GLY A 158 4.94 14.92 -6.84
C GLY A 158 4.07 13.98 -7.68
N THR A 159 4.68 13.16 -8.55
CA THR A 159 3.94 12.18 -9.36
C THR A 159 3.83 10.86 -8.62
N LEU A 160 2.59 10.45 -8.34
CA LEU A 160 2.26 9.17 -7.72
C LEU A 160 1.41 8.33 -8.65
N LEU A 161 1.64 7.03 -8.62
CA LEU A 161 0.83 6.01 -9.27
C LEU A 161 0.14 5.16 -8.20
N PHE A 162 -1.12 4.83 -8.44
CA PHE A 162 -1.92 3.98 -7.54
C PHE A 162 -2.64 2.92 -8.37
N SER A 163 -2.71 1.69 -7.87
CA SER A 163 -3.43 0.59 -8.52
C SER A 163 -4.35 -0.14 -7.57
N ASN A 164 -5.58 -0.39 -7.99
CA ASN A 164 -6.52 -1.30 -7.37
C ASN A 164 -7.70 -1.61 -8.31
N PRO A 165 -8.53 -2.62 -8.01
CA PRO A 165 -9.82 -2.80 -8.68
C PRO A 165 -10.70 -1.55 -8.49
N HIS A 166 -11.16 -0.95 -9.59
CA HIS A 166 -11.99 0.26 -9.55
C HIS A 166 -13.47 -0.10 -9.54
N THR A 167 -13.92 -0.70 -8.44
CA THR A 167 -15.30 -1.11 -8.18
C THR A 167 -15.67 -0.83 -6.74
N LEU A 168 -16.96 -0.80 -6.45
CA LEU A 168 -17.50 -0.63 -5.09
C LEU A 168 -18.20 -1.91 -4.63
N PRO A 169 -18.24 -2.20 -3.32
CA PRO A 169 -18.97 -3.35 -2.77
C PRO A 169 -20.46 -3.35 -3.06
N SER A 170 -21.04 -2.21 -3.39
CA SER A 170 -22.45 -2.03 -3.76
C SER A 170 -22.78 -2.38 -5.22
N GLU A 171 -21.75 -2.57 -6.06
CA GLU A 171 -21.97 -2.95 -7.45
C GLU A 171 -22.36 -4.43 -7.58
N PRO A 172 -23.01 -4.81 -8.74
CA PRO A 172 -23.36 -6.21 -8.98
C PRO A 172 -22.16 -7.15 -8.80
N GLY A 173 -22.32 -8.20 -8.01
CA GLY A 173 -21.26 -9.10 -7.57
C GLY A 173 -20.77 -8.82 -6.13
N GLY A 174 -21.21 -7.73 -5.51
CA GLY A 174 -20.99 -7.42 -4.09
C GLY A 174 -19.51 -7.44 -3.68
N LYS A 175 -19.20 -8.02 -2.53
CA LYS A 175 -17.84 -8.15 -2.00
C LYS A 175 -16.88 -8.91 -2.94
N SER A 176 -17.41 -9.67 -3.89
CA SER A 176 -16.65 -10.46 -4.86
C SER A 176 -16.44 -9.73 -6.20
N ALA A 177 -17.02 -8.54 -6.37
CA ALA A 177 -16.91 -7.76 -7.60
C ALA A 177 -15.56 -7.04 -7.74
N ARG A 178 -14.47 -7.75 -7.49
CA ARG A 178 -13.13 -7.24 -7.74
C ARG A 178 -12.81 -7.38 -9.21
N ARG A 179 -12.91 -6.26 -9.95
CA ARG A 179 -12.65 -6.15 -11.39
C ARG A 179 -12.23 -4.73 -11.74
N ASN A 180 -11.96 -4.48 -13.01
CA ASN A 180 -11.53 -3.17 -13.52
C ASN A 180 -10.26 -2.69 -12.82
N LEU A 181 -9.21 -3.54 -12.79
CA LEU A 181 -7.91 -3.08 -12.29
C LEU A 181 -7.54 -1.81 -13.02
N SER A 182 -7.37 -0.73 -12.27
CA SER A 182 -7.14 0.59 -12.83
C SER A 182 -5.88 1.22 -12.24
N ILE A 183 -5.19 1.97 -13.09
CA ILE A 183 -4.05 2.79 -12.71
C ILE A 183 -4.54 4.23 -12.57
N LYS A 184 -4.31 4.83 -11.42
CA LYS A 184 -4.59 6.25 -11.17
C LYS A 184 -3.29 7.02 -11.07
N LEU A 185 -3.34 8.28 -11.49
CA LEU A 185 -2.18 9.18 -11.49
C LEU A 185 -2.52 10.46 -10.72
N SER A 186 -1.65 10.82 -9.79
CA SER A 186 -1.58 12.11 -9.15
C SER A 186 -0.31 12.84 -9.59
N ARG A 187 -0.36 14.18 -9.60
CA ARG A 187 0.80 15.06 -9.89
C ARG A 187 1.05 16.09 -8.80
N ASP A 188 0.40 15.93 -7.66
CA ASP A 188 0.37 16.86 -6.54
C ASP A 188 0.54 16.17 -5.19
N ASP A 189 1.41 15.13 -5.16
CA ASP A 189 1.66 14.31 -3.96
C ASP A 189 0.38 13.66 -3.39
N GLY A 190 -0.52 13.20 -4.28
CA GLY A 190 -1.71 12.44 -3.89
C GLY A 190 -2.88 13.28 -3.37
N LYS A 191 -2.82 14.62 -3.47
CA LYS A 191 -3.95 15.49 -3.11
C LYS A 191 -5.13 15.27 -4.04
N THR A 192 -4.87 15.16 -5.34
CA THR A 192 -5.87 14.84 -6.36
C THR A 192 -5.44 13.68 -7.27
N TRP A 193 -6.43 12.97 -7.84
CA TRP A 193 -6.22 11.80 -8.70
C TRP A 193 -7.06 11.95 -9.99
N PRO A 194 -6.74 12.92 -10.86
CA PRO A 194 -7.57 13.27 -12.02
C PRO A 194 -7.56 12.22 -13.13
N VAL A 195 -6.57 11.33 -13.14
CA VAL A 195 -6.44 10.29 -14.16
C VAL A 195 -6.79 8.93 -13.56
N ASN A 196 -7.65 8.20 -14.24
CA ASN A 196 -8.01 6.83 -13.92
C ASN A 196 -8.13 6.03 -15.22
N ARG A 197 -7.21 5.09 -15.44
CA ARG A 197 -7.20 4.26 -16.63
C ARG A 197 -7.29 2.78 -16.28
N THR A 198 -8.27 2.10 -16.84
CA THR A 198 -8.41 0.65 -16.66
C THR A 198 -7.29 -0.06 -17.42
N LEU A 199 -6.54 -0.89 -16.67
CA LEU A 199 -5.50 -1.78 -17.20
C LEU A 199 -6.10 -3.11 -17.64
N ASP A 200 -7.00 -3.67 -16.84
CA ASP A 200 -7.69 -4.93 -17.10
C ASP A 200 -9.14 -4.82 -16.63
N ALA A 201 -10.10 -4.96 -17.53
CA ALA A 201 -11.53 -4.87 -17.22
C ALA A 201 -12.09 -6.15 -16.59
N GLY A 202 -11.35 -7.26 -16.66
CA GLY A 202 -11.76 -8.55 -16.13
C GLY A 202 -11.69 -8.66 -14.60
N PRO A 203 -11.97 -9.85 -14.06
CA PRO A 203 -11.75 -10.15 -12.65
C PRO A 203 -10.30 -9.87 -12.28
N SER A 204 -10.10 -9.08 -11.23
CA SER A 204 -8.77 -8.69 -10.74
C SER A 204 -8.82 -8.44 -9.24
N ALA A 205 -7.71 -8.62 -8.54
CA ALA A 205 -7.68 -8.42 -7.10
C ALA A 205 -6.43 -7.66 -6.66
N TYR A 206 -5.44 -8.33 -6.09
CA TYR A 206 -4.24 -7.67 -5.58
C TYR A 206 -3.33 -7.23 -6.74
N SER A 207 -2.62 -6.16 -6.53
CA SER A 207 -1.66 -5.64 -7.48
C SER A 207 -0.50 -4.96 -6.77
N ASP A 208 0.68 -4.99 -7.38
CA ASP A 208 1.84 -4.26 -6.91
C ASP A 208 2.54 -3.52 -8.06
N LEU A 209 2.99 -2.29 -7.77
CA LEU A 209 3.59 -1.37 -8.72
C LEU A 209 5.07 -1.19 -8.46
N ALA A 210 5.84 -1.14 -9.53
CA ALA A 210 7.23 -0.70 -9.49
C ALA A 210 7.51 0.26 -10.65
N VAL A 211 8.34 1.27 -10.43
CA VAL A 211 8.81 2.17 -11.48
C VAL A 211 10.30 1.92 -11.70
N LEU A 212 10.65 1.56 -12.93
CA LEU A 212 12.03 1.30 -13.32
C LEU A 212 12.82 2.61 -13.49
N PRO A 213 14.15 2.58 -13.43
CA PRO A 213 14.98 3.79 -13.60
C PRO A 213 14.75 4.52 -14.93
N ASP A 214 14.33 3.82 -15.98
CA ASP A 214 14.01 4.38 -17.29
C ASP A 214 12.59 4.98 -17.38
N GLY A 215 11.84 4.97 -16.28
CA GLY A 215 10.49 5.52 -16.18
C GLY A 215 9.37 4.57 -16.60
N ARG A 216 9.68 3.35 -17.02
CA ARG A 216 8.66 2.32 -17.27
C ARG A 216 8.06 1.84 -15.96
N VAL A 217 6.77 1.60 -15.98
CA VAL A 217 6.00 1.09 -14.85
C VAL A 217 5.70 -0.39 -15.06
N LEU A 218 5.91 -1.17 -14.03
CA LEU A 218 5.50 -2.55 -13.94
C LEU A 218 4.31 -2.65 -12.98
N CYS A 219 3.32 -3.46 -13.35
CA CYS A 219 2.21 -3.83 -12.47
C CYS A 219 2.07 -5.35 -12.49
N LEU A 220 2.42 -5.98 -11.36
CA LEU A 220 2.11 -7.39 -11.12
C LEU A 220 0.72 -7.46 -10.49
N TYR A 221 -0.16 -8.33 -11.00
CA TYR A 221 -1.53 -8.38 -10.49
C TYR A 221 -2.21 -9.73 -10.67
N GLU A 222 -3.17 -9.99 -9.80
CA GLU A 222 -4.09 -11.11 -9.91
C GLU A 222 -5.16 -10.80 -10.96
N ALA A 223 -5.35 -11.72 -11.92
CA ALA A 223 -6.32 -11.62 -13.01
C ALA A 223 -7.14 -12.91 -13.12
N GLY A 224 -8.24 -12.97 -12.39
CA GLY A 224 -9.00 -14.22 -12.23
C GLY A 224 -8.16 -15.29 -11.53
N ASN A 225 -7.81 -16.34 -12.26
CA ASN A 225 -6.97 -17.44 -11.73
C ASN A 225 -5.49 -17.30 -12.12
N ASP A 226 -5.12 -16.20 -12.79
CA ASP A 226 -3.77 -15.97 -13.28
C ASP A 226 -3.06 -14.89 -12.46
N ILE A 227 -1.73 -14.91 -12.51
CA ILE A 227 -0.88 -13.78 -12.15
C ILE A 227 -0.32 -13.19 -13.44
N ARG A 228 -0.50 -11.88 -13.65
CA ARG A 228 -0.07 -11.17 -14.85
C ARG A 228 0.88 -10.04 -14.53
N LEU A 229 1.81 -9.79 -15.43
CA LEU A 229 2.69 -8.64 -15.41
C LEU A 229 2.38 -7.72 -16.60
N ALA A 230 1.94 -6.51 -16.31
CA ALA A 230 1.82 -5.44 -17.31
C ALA A 230 3.02 -4.50 -17.24
N ARG A 231 3.40 -3.97 -18.40
CA ARG A 231 4.44 -2.95 -18.55
C ARG A 231 3.90 -1.80 -19.39
N PHE A 232 4.00 -0.59 -18.89
CA PHE A 232 3.51 0.62 -19.54
C PHE A 232 4.35 1.84 -19.10
N ASP A 233 4.03 3.01 -19.58
CA ASP A 233 4.62 4.30 -19.22
C ASP A 233 3.55 5.31 -18.81
N LEU A 234 3.98 6.50 -18.36
CA LEU A 234 3.06 7.56 -17.98
C LEU A 234 2.20 8.05 -19.17
N ALA A 235 2.75 8.07 -20.39
CA ALA A 235 2.02 8.49 -21.57
C ALA A 235 0.81 7.55 -21.82
N TRP A 236 1.02 6.24 -21.61
CA TRP A 236 -0.11 5.30 -21.66
C TRP A 236 -1.14 5.63 -20.58
N VAL A 237 -0.73 5.86 -19.31
CA VAL A 237 -1.68 6.19 -18.22
C VAL A 237 -2.50 7.42 -18.55
N GLU A 238 -1.91 8.43 -19.16
CA GLU A 238 -2.53 9.71 -19.55
C GLU A 238 -3.42 9.63 -20.79
N GLY A 239 -3.49 8.46 -21.42
CA GLY A 239 -4.34 8.28 -22.61
C GLY A 239 -3.70 8.70 -23.92
N ALA A 240 -2.42 9.00 -23.94
CA ALA A 240 -1.71 9.21 -25.20
C ALA A 240 -1.78 7.94 -26.05
N ALA A 241 -2.07 8.09 -27.35
CA ALA A 241 -1.99 7.00 -28.30
C ALA A 241 -0.55 6.46 -28.31
N LYS A 242 -0.38 5.13 -28.34
CA LYS A 242 0.94 4.56 -28.64
C LYS A 242 1.40 5.15 -29.97
N THR A 243 2.51 5.89 -29.96
CA THR A 243 3.25 6.13 -31.19
C THR A 243 3.65 4.76 -31.75
N PRO A 244 3.37 4.46 -33.00
CA PRO A 244 3.61 3.15 -33.61
C PRO A 244 5.07 2.72 -33.51
#